data_c491bdc244bae13d91cef7958089d005
#
_entry.id   c491bdc244bae13d91cef7958089d005
#
_cell.length_a   1.000
_cell.length_b   1.000
_cell.length_c   1.000
_cell.angle_alpha   90.00
_cell.angle_beta   90.00
_cell.angle_gamma   90.00
#
_symmetry.space_group_name_H-M   'P 1'
#
loop_
_entity.id
_entity.type
_entity.pdbx_description
1 polymer ?
#
loop_
_entity_poly.entity_id
_entity_poly.type
_entity_poly.pdbx_seq_one_letter_code
_entity_poly.pdbx_strand_id
1 'polypeptide(L)'
;MKTIIKYELVINEALKSALNYHTPDEQINEFIRFFGRHIGSDRIYIFEDCKERHGTDNTYEWCAQGVVPEIGRLQNVNMDIIKWWYDTFSRGESIIITDIEDIKEEHRVSYDMLKAQNARNVVVCPLRYKDEISGFFGVDNPPKSDYRGLT
;
A
#
# COMPACT_ATOMS: atom_id res chain seq x y z
N MET A 1 0.24 17.31 -14.25
CA MET A 1 1.39 16.99 -15.13
C MET A 1 2.68 16.82 -14.36
N LYS A 2 3.14 17.85 -13.65
CA LYS A 2 4.41 17.76 -12.90
C LYS A 2 4.43 16.63 -11.86
N THR A 3 3.33 16.42 -11.16
CA THR A 3 3.24 15.36 -10.14
C THR A 3 3.35 13.97 -10.76
N ILE A 4 2.67 13.73 -11.88
CA ILE A 4 2.72 12.44 -12.59
C ILE A 4 4.15 12.15 -13.06
N ILE A 5 4.80 13.14 -13.68
CA ILE A 5 6.19 13.00 -14.14
C ILE A 5 7.10 12.68 -12.98
N LYS A 6 6.91 13.36 -11.84
CA LYS A 6 7.70 13.12 -10.63
C LYS A 6 7.62 11.66 -10.17
N TYR A 7 6.41 11.09 -10.12
CA TYR A 7 6.23 9.70 -9.68
C TYR A 7 6.81 8.71 -10.69
N GLU A 8 6.66 8.96 -11.99
CA GLU A 8 7.29 8.13 -13.00
C GLU A 8 8.80 8.10 -12.85
N LEU A 9 9.42 9.25 -12.63
CA LEU A 9 10.86 9.35 -12.42
C LEU A 9 11.29 8.62 -11.15
N VAL A 10 10.55 8.76 -10.05
CA VAL A 10 10.85 8.07 -8.80
C VAL A 10 10.73 6.56 -8.98
N ILE A 11 9.68 6.10 -9.64
CA ILE A 11 9.49 4.66 -9.92
C ILE A 11 10.65 4.13 -10.73
N ASN A 12 11.06 4.83 -11.79
CA ASN A 12 12.18 4.40 -12.61
C ASN A 12 13.48 4.32 -11.82
N GLU A 13 13.76 5.31 -10.99
CA GLU A 13 14.95 5.30 -10.15
C GLU A 13 14.88 4.22 -9.07
N ALA A 14 13.69 3.97 -8.50
CA ALA A 14 13.49 2.90 -7.54
C ALA A 14 13.74 1.52 -8.16
N LEU A 15 13.28 1.32 -9.40
CA LEU A 15 13.54 0.08 -10.14
C LEU A 15 15.03 -0.11 -10.41
N LYS A 16 15.73 0.94 -10.83
CA LYS A 16 17.18 0.89 -11.05
C LYS A 16 17.92 0.53 -9.76
N SER A 17 17.52 1.14 -8.64
CA SER A 17 18.13 0.87 -7.35
C SER A 17 17.91 -0.59 -6.94
N ALA A 18 16.69 -1.10 -7.15
CA ALA A 18 16.34 -2.49 -6.83
C ALA A 18 17.19 -3.49 -7.61
N LEU A 19 17.50 -3.17 -8.88
CA LEU A 19 18.28 -4.07 -9.73
C LEU A 19 19.74 -4.25 -9.28
N ASN A 20 20.22 -3.44 -8.34
CA ASN A 20 21.55 -3.63 -7.75
C ASN A 20 21.58 -4.79 -6.74
N TYR A 21 20.43 -5.32 -6.37
CA TYR A 21 20.32 -6.43 -5.41
C TYR A 21 20.04 -7.73 -6.15
N HIS A 22 20.28 -8.87 -5.48
CA HIS A 22 20.32 -10.16 -6.17
C HIS A 22 19.16 -11.10 -5.87
N THR A 23 18.39 -10.85 -4.81
CA THR A 23 17.24 -11.70 -4.48
C THR A 23 15.94 -10.91 -4.66
N PRO A 24 14.81 -11.59 -4.95
CA PRO A 24 13.52 -10.91 -5.03
C PRO A 24 13.17 -10.12 -3.76
N ASP A 25 13.40 -10.68 -2.59
CA ASP A 25 13.10 -10.00 -1.33
C ASP A 25 13.90 -8.71 -1.18
N GLU A 26 15.20 -8.78 -1.45
CA GLU A 26 16.06 -7.59 -1.40
C GLU A 26 15.61 -6.53 -2.41
N GLN A 27 15.26 -6.97 -3.62
CA GLN A 27 14.81 -6.07 -4.69
C GLN A 27 13.51 -5.36 -4.31
N ILE A 28 12.54 -6.10 -3.77
CA ILE A 28 11.26 -5.52 -3.35
C ILE A 28 11.47 -4.55 -2.18
N ASN A 29 12.26 -4.95 -1.19
CA ASN A 29 12.54 -4.09 -0.04
C ASN A 29 13.23 -2.80 -0.46
N GLU A 30 14.18 -2.87 -1.39
CA GLU A 30 14.85 -1.66 -1.88
C GLU A 30 13.91 -0.78 -2.70
N PHE A 31 13.04 -1.39 -3.53
CA PHE A 31 12.08 -0.63 -4.30
C PHE A 31 11.16 0.18 -3.38
N ILE A 32 10.55 -0.47 -2.39
CA ILE A 32 9.59 0.23 -1.51
C ILE A 32 10.28 1.26 -0.62
N ARG A 33 11.50 0.99 -0.18
CA ARG A 33 12.31 1.95 0.59
C ARG A 33 12.58 3.21 -0.22
N PHE A 34 13.10 3.03 -1.43
CA PHE A 34 13.43 4.15 -2.30
C PHE A 34 12.18 4.95 -2.65
N PHE A 35 11.12 4.25 -3.08
CA PHE A 35 9.86 4.88 -3.47
C PHE A 35 9.24 5.66 -2.31
N GLY A 36 9.08 5.01 -1.16
CA GLY A 36 8.46 5.63 0.01
C GLY A 36 9.21 6.86 0.51
N ARG A 37 10.52 6.76 0.57
CA ARG A 37 11.39 7.85 1.01
C ARG A 37 11.30 9.06 0.07
N HIS A 38 11.34 8.81 -1.23
CA HIS A 38 11.39 9.90 -2.21
C HIS A 38 10.03 10.57 -2.44
N ILE A 39 8.92 9.86 -2.23
CA ILE A 39 7.61 10.50 -2.29
C ILE A 39 7.22 11.16 -0.96
N GLY A 40 7.95 10.88 0.11
CA GLY A 40 7.67 11.48 1.42
C GLY A 40 6.48 10.88 2.15
N SER A 41 6.22 9.59 1.98
CA SER A 41 5.17 8.89 2.71
C SER A 41 5.66 8.38 4.06
N ASP A 42 4.73 7.96 4.93
CA ASP A 42 5.07 7.37 6.22
C ASP A 42 5.35 5.88 6.13
N ARG A 43 4.61 5.17 5.29
CA ARG A 43 4.71 3.70 5.21
C ARG A 43 4.34 3.22 3.82
N ILE A 44 5.09 2.24 3.33
CA ILE A 44 4.75 1.49 2.11
C ILE A 44 4.62 0.03 2.52
N TYR A 45 3.59 -0.64 2.01
CA TYR A 45 3.39 -2.05 2.35
C TYR A 45 2.86 -2.86 1.18
N ILE A 46 3.16 -4.16 1.21
CA ILE A 46 2.62 -5.14 0.28
C ILE A 46 1.95 -6.23 1.10
N PHE A 47 0.73 -6.58 0.73
CA PHE A 47 0.02 -7.72 1.27
C PHE A 47 -0.16 -8.75 0.18
N GLU A 48 0.04 -10.02 0.54
CA GLU A 48 -0.16 -11.15 -0.35
C GLU A 48 -1.25 -12.05 0.22
N ASP A 49 -2.19 -12.44 -0.66
CA ASP A 49 -3.36 -13.21 -0.25
C ASP A 49 -3.03 -14.69 -0.15
N CYS A 50 -3.64 -15.35 0.84
CA CYS A 50 -3.69 -16.78 0.94
C CYS A 50 -5.16 -17.22 0.88
N LYS A 51 -5.60 -17.67 -0.28
CA LYS A 51 -7.00 -18.03 -0.51
C LYS A 51 -7.44 -19.19 0.37
N GLU A 52 -6.54 -20.14 0.63
CA GLU A 52 -6.82 -21.32 1.46
C GLU A 52 -7.23 -20.93 2.88
N ARG A 53 -6.65 -19.88 3.44
CA ARG A 53 -6.97 -19.38 4.77
C ARG A 53 -7.99 -18.25 4.77
N HIS A 54 -8.43 -17.80 3.60
CA HIS A 54 -9.26 -16.61 3.45
C HIS A 54 -8.67 -15.43 4.19
N GLY A 55 -7.36 -15.23 4.02
CA GLY A 55 -6.60 -14.22 4.73
C GLY A 55 -5.56 -13.55 3.85
N THR A 56 -5.02 -12.46 4.33
CA THR A 56 -3.94 -11.76 3.65
C THR A 56 -2.86 -11.39 4.66
N ASP A 57 -1.62 -11.45 4.21
CA ASP A 57 -0.46 -11.22 5.07
C ASP A 57 0.33 -10.00 4.59
N ASN A 58 0.76 -9.17 5.53
CA ASN A 58 1.71 -8.11 5.25
C ASN A 58 3.08 -8.75 5.06
N THR A 59 3.54 -8.89 3.81
CA THR A 59 4.79 -9.59 3.50
C THR A 59 5.99 -8.67 3.36
N TYR A 60 5.76 -7.41 2.99
CA TYR A 60 6.82 -6.40 2.88
C TYR A 60 6.32 -5.08 3.45
N GLU A 61 7.22 -4.37 4.11
CA GLU A 61 6.91 -3.07 4.68
C GLU A 61 8.16 -2.20 4.75
N TRP A 62 7.99 -0.93 4.43
CA TRP A 62 8.97 0.11 4.72
C TRP A 62 8.29 1.19 5.56
N CYS A 63 8.98 1.67 6.59
CA CYS A 63 8.50 2.74 7.46
C CYS A 63 9.49 3.90 7.47
N ALA A 64 8.97 5.12 7.42
CA ALA A 64 9.78 6.31 7.63
C ALA A 64 10.28 6.35 9.08
N GLN A 65 11.28 7.17 9.33
CA GLN A 65 11.83 7.32 10.68
C GLN A 65 10.73 7.72 11.67
N GLY A 66 10.65 7.01 12.77
CA GLY A 66 9.67 7.27 13.81
C GLY A 66 8.29 6.65 13.60
N VAL A 67 8.07 6.01 12.44
CA VAL A 67 6.81 5.33 12.15
C VAL A 67 6.87 3.90 12.68
N VAL A 68 5.85 3.50 13.44
CA VAL A 68 5.80 2.17 14.05
C VAL A 68 5.49 1.11 13.00
N PRO A 69 6.30 0.04 12.89
CA PRO A 69 6.01 -1.07 11.99
C PRO A 69 4.72 -1.80 12.36
N GLU A 70 3.99 -2.25 11.33
CA GLU A 70 2.75 -3.03 11.50
C GLU A 70 2.89 -4.46 10.96
N ILE A 71 4.00 -4.77 10.28
CA ILE A 71 4.18 -6.06 9.61
C ILE A 71 4.07 -7.25 10.58
N GLY A 72 4.57 -7.12 11.80
CA GLY A 72 4.49 -8.20 12.79
C GLY A 72 3.08 -8.46 13.30
N ARG A 73 2.19 -7.48 13.21
CA ARG A 73 0.82 -7.53 13.71
C ARG A 73 -0.20 -7.89 12.64
N LEU A 74 0.02 -7.42 11.41
CA LEU A 74 -0.95 -7.57 10.33
C LEU A 74 -0.67 -8.84 9.53
N GLN A 75 -0.87 -9.99 10.19
CA GLN A 75 -0.71 -11.30 9.59
C GLN A 75 -2.04 -12.05 9.63
N ASN A 76 -2.33 -12.80 8.58
CA ASN A 76 -3.57 -13.56 8.43
C ASN A 76 -4.82 -12.71 8.70
N VAL A 77 -4.84 -11.52 8.12
CA VAL A 77 -5.99 -10.61 8.22
C VAL A 77 -7.15 -11.23 7.45
N ASN A 78 -8.29 -11.41 8.12
CA ASN A 78 -9.47 -12.02 7.50
C ASN A 78 -9.95 -11.13 6.36
N MET A 79 -10.11 -11.71 5.16
CA MET A 79 -10.49 -10.96 3.97
C MET A 79 -11.89 -10.37 4.07
N ASP A 80 -12.76 -10.88 4.94
CA ASP A 80 -14.08 -10.29 5.15
C ASP A 80 -13.99 -8.88 5.74
N ILE A 81 -12.95 -8.60 6.54
CA ILE A 81 -12.73 -7.29 7.17
C ILE A 81 -12.49 -6.21 6.11
N ILE A 82 -11.84 -6.58 5.01
CA ILE A 82 -11.48 -5.65 3.94
C ILE A 82 -12.19 -6.01 2.62
N LYS A 83 -13.35 -6.64 2.72
CA LYS A 83 -14.12 -7.07 1.55
C LYS A 83 -14.40 -5.91 0.59
N TRP A 84 -14.75 -4.75 1.11
CA TRP A 84 -15.08 -3.60 0.26
C TRP A 84 -13.87 -3.11 -0.56
N TRP A 85 -12.64 -3.33 -0.07
CA TRP A 85 -11.44 -3.03 -0.84
C TRP A 85 -11.39 -3.93 -2.08
N TYR A 86 -11.61 -5.24 -1.88
CA TYR A 86 -11.57 -6.20 -2.99
C TYR A 86 -12.73 -6.00 -3.96
N ASP A 87 -13.89 -5.59 -3.48
CA ASP A 87 -15.01 -5.23 -4.35
C ASP A 87 -14.62 -4.04 -5.25
N THR A 88 -13.92 -3.06 -4.70
CA THR A 88 -13.40 -1.91 -5.45
C THR A 88 -12.34 -2.37 -6.46
N PHE A 89 -11.40 -3.19 -6.04
CA PHE A 89 -10.36 -3.74 -6.92
C PHE A 89 -10.96 -4.53 -8.08
N SER A 90 -12.04 -5.26 -7.82
CA SER A 90 -12.73 -6.06 -8.86
C SER A 90 -13.32 -5.20 -9.97
N ARG A 91 -13.62 -3.94 -9.68
CA ARG A 91 -14.10 -2.98 -10.68
C ARG A 91 -12.96 -2.30 -11.44
N GLY A 92 -11.71 -2.71 -11.18
CA GLY A 92 -10.53 -2.09 -11.80
C GLY A 92 -10.12 -0.78 -11.15
N GLU A 93 -10.60 -0.52 -9.93
CA GLU A 93 -10.34 0.74 -9.23
C GLU A 93 -9.39 0.52 -8.04
N SER A 94 -8.66 1.58 -7.68
CA SER A 94 -7.83 1.62 -6.46
C SER A 94 -8.61 2.29 -5.33
N ILE A 95 -8.18 2.05 -4.09
CA ILE A 95 -8.72 2.73 -2.93
C ILE A 95 -7.93 4.04 -2.74
N ILE A 96 -8.64 5.16 -2.69
CA ILE A 96 -8.05 6.46 -2.39
C ILE A 96 -8.88 7.08 -1.28
N ILE A 97 -8.29 7.18 -0.08
CA ILE A 97 -8.92 7.78 1.09
C ILE A 97 -8.12 9.01 1.46
N THR A 98 -8.67 10.19 1.16
CA THR A 98 -7.98 11.46 1.42
C THR A 98 -8.04 11.86 2.89
N ASP A 99 -9.06 11.37 3.61
CA ASP A 99 -9.21 11.56 5.05
C ASP A 99 -10.00 10.37 5.59
N ILE A 100 -9.41 9.61 6.51
CA ILE A 100 -10.08 8.41 7.04
C ILE A 100 -11.38 8.73 7.76
N GLU A 101 -11.57 9.96 8.23
CA GLU A 101 -12.83 10.36 8.86
C GLU A 101 -14.02 10.22 7.88
N ASP A 102 -13.76 10.31 6.58
CA ASP A 102 -14.80 10.18 5.56
C ASP A 102 -15.38 8.77 5.47
N ILE A 103 -14.65 7.74 5.92
CA ILE A 103 -15.12 6.34 5.87
C ILE A 103 -15.59 5.82 7.22
N LYS A 104 -15.58 6.65 8.25
CA LYS A 104 -15.85 6.24 9.63
C LYS A 104 -17.23 5.60 9.81
N GLU A 105 -18.25 6.19 9.21
CA GLU A 105 -19.64 5.72 9.35
C GLU A 105 -19.90 4.46 8.51
N GLU A 106 -19.46 4.48 7.26
CA GLU A 106 -19.75 3.42 6.29
C GLU A 106 -18.84 2.20 6.47
N HIS A 107 -17.56 2.43 6.84
CA HIS A 107 -16.55 1.38 6.93
C HIS A 107 -15.80 1.44 8.26
N ARG A 108 -16.54 1.23 9.35
CA ARG A 108 -16.00 1.42 10.70
C ARG A 108 -14.81 0.51 11.01
N VAL A 109 -14.84 -0.73 10.57
CA VAL A 109 -13.75 -1.67 10.87
C VAL A 109 -12.46 -1.21 10.18
N SER A 110 -12.55 -0.83 8.90
CA SER A 110 -11.39 -0.27 8.19
C SER A 110 -10.90 1.02 8.82
N TYR A 111 -11.83 1.89 9.22
CA TYR A 111 -11.49 3.13 9.90
C TYR A 111 -10.68 2.84 11.18
N ASP A 112 -11.15 1.91 12.00
CA ASP A 112 -10.48 1.58 13.27
C ASP A 112 -9.08 1.01 13.01
N MET A 113 -8.93 0.16 12.00
CA MET A 113 -7.63 -0.39 11.62
C MET A 113 -6.66 0.70 11.19
N LEU A 114 -7.10 1.58 10.32
CA LEU A 114 -6.25 2.68 9.81
C LEU A 114 -5.91 3.67 10.91
N LYS A 115 -6.86 3.97 11.76
CA LYS A 115 -6.65 4.85 12.92
C LYS A 115 -5.60 4.28 13.87
N ALA A 116 -5.67 2.98 14.13
CA ALA A 116 -4.73 2.30 15.02
C ALA A 116 -3.28 2.35 14.52
N GLN A 117 -3.08 2.43 13.21
CA GLN A 117 -1.75 2.51 12.61
C GLN A 117 -1.33 3.94 12.24
N ASN A 118 -2.08 4.92 12.73
CA ASN A 118 -1.83 6.36 12.47
C ASN A 118 -1.89 6.74 11.00
N ALA A 119 -2.66 6.01 10.20
CA ALA A 119 -2.91 6.38 8.82
C ALA A 119 -4.05 7.40 8.79
N ARG A 120 -3.81 8.57 8.21
CA ARG A 120 -4.81 9.64 8.06
C ARG A 120 -5.38 9.66 6.65
N ASN A 121 -4.57 9.27 5.71
CA ASN A 121 -4.92 9.17 4.29
C ASN A 121 -4.12 8.02 3.69
N VAL A 122 -4.73 7.30 2.74
CA VAL A 122 -4.10 6.12 2.17
C VAL A 122 -4.41 6.00 0.69
N VAL A 123 -3.50 5.36 -0.04
CA VAL A 123 -3.73 4.91 -1.40
C VAL A 123 -3.38 3.43 -1.44
N VAL A 124 -4.30 2.61 -1.95
CA VAL A 124 -4.09 1.15 -2.02
C VAL A 124 -4.43 0.69 -3.43
N CYS A 125 -3.49 0.02 -4.06
CA CYS A 125 -3.63 -0.48 -5.42
C CYS A 125 -3.62 -2.01 -5.42
N PRO A 126 -4.48 -2.67 -6.22
CA PRO A 126 -4.46 -4.13 -6.29
C PRO A 126 -3.21 -4.63 -7.03
N LEU A 127 -2.72 -5.77 -6.59
CA LEU A 127 -1.69 -6.52 -7.30
C LEU A 127 -2.39 -7.66 -8.02
N ARG A 128 -2.13 -7.79 -9.31
CA ARG A 128 -2.75 -8.79 -10.17
C ARG A 128 -1.73 -9.79 -10.68
N TYR A 129 -2.13 -11.03 -10.74
CA TYR A 129 -1.36 -12.10 -11.34
C TYR A 129 -2.30 -12.98 -12.14
N LYS A 130 -2.08 -13.11 -13.45
CA LYS A 130 -2.92 -13.88 -14.37
C LYS A 130 -4.40 -13.48 -14.25
N ASP A 131 -4.65 -12.17 -14.28
CA ASP A 131 -5.97 -11.55 -14.22
C ASP A 131 -6.72 -11.74 -12.89
N GLU A 132 -6.07 -12.32 -11.88
CA GLU A 132 -6.63 -12.44 -10.54
C GLU A 132 -5.94 -11.47 -9.58
N ILE A 133 -6.68 -11.00 -8.58
CA ILE A 133 -6.12 -10.19 -7.52
C ILE A 133 -5.37 -11.11 -6.57
N SER A 134 -4.09 -10.84 -6.37
CA SER A 134 -3.21 -11.65 -5.51
C SER A 134 -2.80 -10.93 -4.22
N GLY A 135 -3.21 -9.70 -4.04
CA GLY A 135 -2.86 -8.88 -2.90
C GLY A 135 -2.99 -7.41 -3.21
N PHE A 136 -2.30 -6.58 -2.46
CA PHE A 136 -2.33 -5.14 -2.69
C PHE A 136 -1.05 -4.45 -2.23
N PHE A 137 -0.82 -3.28 -2.80
CA PHE A 137 0.27 -2.37 -2.50
C PHE A 137 -0.33 -1.11 -1.92
N GLY A 138 0.13 -0.69 -0.76
CA GLY A 138 -0.45 0.46 -0.09
C GLY A 138 0.58 1.50 0.33
N VAL A 139 0.10 2.73 0.44
CA VAL A 139 0.89 3.90 0.87
C VAL A 139 0.10 4.61 1.95
N ASP A 140 0.69 4.73 3.13
CA ASP A 140 0.11 5.50 4.24
C ASP A 140 0.69 6.91 4.24
N ASN A 141 -0.20 7.88 4.36
CA ASN A 141 0.13 9.29 4.53
C ASN A 141 1.05 9.86 3.45
N PRO A 142 0.78 9.62 2.15
CA PRO A 142 1.48 10.36 1.12
C PRO A 142 1.08 11.83 1.20
N PRO A 143 1.92 12.76 0.72
CA PRO A 143 1.53 14.16 0.66
C PRO A 143 0.25 14.32 -0.16
N LYS A 144 -0.76 15.03 0.38
CA LYS A 144 -2.09 15.13 -0.25
C LYS A 144 -2.07 15.73 -1.65
N SER A 145 -1.15 16.66 -1.90
CA SER A 145 -1.01 17.28 -3.22
C SER A 145 -0.59 16.31 -4.32
N ASP A 146 -0.11 15.12 -3.94
CA ASP A 146 0.49 14.16 -4.85
C ASP A 146 -0.41 12.98 -5.23
N TYR A 147 -1.67 12.95 -4.75
CA TYR A 147 -2.57 11.81 -5.01
C TYR A 147 -2.71 11.46 -6.48
N ARG A 148 -2.75 12.45 -7.36
CA ARG A 148 -2.94 12.21 -8.79
C ARG A 148 -1.79 11.40 -9.39
N GLY A 149 -0.61 11.53 -8.83
CA GLY A 149 0.56 10.82 -9.32
C GLY A 149 0.59 9.35 -8.88
N LEU A 150 -0.25 8.98 -7.90
CA LEU A 150 -0.30 7.62 -7.37
C LEU A 150 -1.39 6.76 -8.02
N THR A 151 -2.25 7.36 -8.80
CA THR A 151 -3.32 6.65 -9.52
C THR A 151 -2.96 6.45 -10.97
#